data_3a0720e5b0a040e19a901781f0654529
#
_entry.id   3a0720e5b0a040e19a901781f0654529
#
_cell.length_a   1.000
_cell.length_b   1.000
_cell.length_c   1.000
_cell.angle_alpha   90.00
_cell.angle_beta   90.00
_cell.angle_gamma   90.00
#
_symmetry.space_group_name_H-M   'P 1'
#
loop_
_entity.id
_entity.type
_entity.pdbx_description
1 polymer ?
#
loop_
_entity_poly.entity_id
_entity_poly.type
_entity_poly.pdbx_seq_one_letter_code
_entity_poly.pdbx_strand_id
1 'polypeptide(L)'
;MLCLHNFTGVYEKQDFYKDYPHKLFDDKALCGVRGYMDDKARKYLLEEIKEKSNLSSIHLLDSGNYHHLSRVYLDLIKEPYNLVVYDNHTDMQFSAFGNILSCGSWIADAYESLDYLKKIIVIGANSKYIEACEFNKDERVIFADSINEVSLGNDLPIYISVDKDVISENEFISDWDQGIMPVSTLIKELKCLRDNFRIMGVDICGEPDNSDDINISLSDNINKELVNIFVDILY
;
A
#
# COMPACT_ATOMS: atom_id res chain seq x y z
N MET A 1 14.21 8.07 -1.35
CA MET A 1 14.22 8.18 0.13
C MET A 1 13.15 7.26 0.71
N LEU A 2 13.39 6.66 1.88
CA LEU A 2 12.34 5.91 2.59
C LEU A 2 11.59 6.84 3.54
N CYS A 3 10.25 6.70 3.59
CA CYS A 3 9.39 7.41 4.53
C CYS A 3 8.66 6.36 5.37
N LEU A 4 8.96 6.28 6.67
CA LEU A 4 8.39 5.28 7.57
C LEU A 4 7.40 5.97 8.51
N HIS A 5 6.12 5.62 8.41
CA HIS A 5 5.08 6.02 9.36
C HIS A 5 4.99 4.97 10.46
N ASN A 6 5.46 5.31 11.66
CA ASN A 6 5.59 4.37 12.78
C ASN A 6 4.46 4.59 13.78
N PHE A 7 3.33 3.93 13.57
CA PHE A 7 2.15 4.02 14.44
C PHE A 7 2.19 3.01 15.58
N THR A 8 2.69 1.79 15.32
CA THR A 8 2.70 0.70 16.31
C THR A 8 4.02 0.57 17.06
N GLY A 9 5.09 1.15 16.53
CA GLY A 9 6.45 0.95 17.01
C GLY A 9 7.16 -0.24 16.38
N VAL A 10 6.55 -0.90 15.36
CA VAL A 10 7.12 -2.12 14.74
C VAL A 10 8.48 -1.85 14.11
N TYR A 11 8.67 -0.69 13.48
CA TYR A 11 9.94 -0.34 12.84
C TYR A 11 11.10 -0.14 13.83
N GLU A 12 10.83 0.08 15.12
CA GLU A 12 11.86 0.11 16.16
C GLU A 12 12.55 -1.25 16.37
N LYS A 13 11.90 -2.34 15.94
CA LYS A 13 12.38 -3.72 16.02
C LYS A 13 12.98 -4.22 14.69
N GLN A 14 13.07 -3.38 13.67
CA GLN A 14 13.53 -3.74 12.33
C GLN A 14 14.78 -2.95 11.94
N ASP A 15 15.54 -3.48 10.99
CA ASP A 15 16.82 -2.91 10.57
C ASP A 15 16.89 -2.60 9.07
N PHE A 16 15.94 -3.08 8.24
CA PHE A 16 15.97 -3.01 6.78
C PHE A 16 16.20 -1.61 6.22
N TYR A 17 15.74 -0.59 6.90
CA TYR A 17 15.79 0.81 6.43
C TYR A 17 17.07 1.57 6.83
N LYS A 18 17.85 1.05 7.80
CA LYS A 18 18.97 1.78 8.43
C LYS A 18 20.12 2.09 7.46
N ASP A 19 20.28 1.28 6.42
CA ASP A 19 21.32 1.47 5.40
C ASP A 19 20.95 2.49 4.32
N TYR A 20 19.70 3.02 4.35
CA TYR A 20 19.19 3.96 3.35
C TYR A 20 18.89 5.33 3.95
N PRO A 21 19.01 6.42 3.14
CA PRO A 21 18.43 7.71 3.56
C PRO A 21 16.94 7.57 3.83
N HIS A 22 16.56 7.82 5.09
CA HIS A 22 15.18 7.63 5.54
C HIS A 22 14.68 8.75 6.43
N LYS A 23 13.36 8.86 6.51
CA LYS A 23 12.60 9.69 7.43
C LYS A 23 11.66 8.80 8.23
N LEU A 24 11.81 8.80 9.54
CA LEU A 24 10.88 8.17 10.47
C LEU A 24 9.91 9.21 11.01
N PHE A 25 8.61 8.99 10.78
CA PHE A 25 7.52 9.74 11.38
C PHE A 25 7.07 8.98 12.63
N ASP A 26 7.24 9.58 13.82
CA ASP A 26 6.78 8.96 15.07
C ASP A 26 5.30 9.28 15.29
N ASP A 27 4.43 8.49 14.67
CA ASP A 27 2.98 8.70 14.65
C ASP A 27 2.26 7.93 15.79
N LYS A 28 2.98 7.32 16.74
CA LYS A 28 2.43 6.49 17.83
C LYS A 28 1.40 7.21 18.70
N ALA A 29 1.51 8.51 18.86
CA ALA A 29 0.56 9.31 19.65
C ALA A 29 -0.62 9.86 18.82
N LEU A 30 -0.63 9.65 17.50
CA LEU A 30 -1.69 10.17 16.64
C LEU A 30 -2.99 9.39 16.84
N CYS A 31 -4.04 10.09 17.27
CA CYS A 31 -5.37 9.53 17.45
C CYS A 31 -6.22 9.69 16.19
N GLY A 32 -7.25 8.83 16.05
CA GLY A 32 -8.22 8.92 14.96
C GLY A 32 -7.67 8.42 13.61
N VAL A 33 -6.71 7.48 13.63
CA VAL A 33 -6.04 6.99 12.43
C VAL A 33 -6.02 5.45 12.31
N ARG A 34 -6.27 4.68 13.37
CA ARG A 34 -6.24 3.21 13.32
C ARG A 34 -7.53 2.64 12.73
N GLY A 35 -7.44 1.92 11.62
CA GLY A 35 -8.57 1.33 10.88
C GLY A 35 -9.44 2.36 10.15
N TYR A 36 -9.62 3.53 10.75
CA TYR A 36 -10.39 4.66 10.23
C TYR A 36 -9.62 5.95 10.45
N MET A 37 -9.68 6.85 9.47
CA MET A 37 -9.02 8.15 9.54
C MET A 37 -10.04 9.27 9.62
N ASP A 38 -10.04 10.03 10.73
CA ASP A 38 -10.84 11.22 10.84
C ASP A 38 -10.22 12.42 10.06
N ASP A 39 -11.03 13.45 9.81
CA ASP A 39 -10.59 14.63 9.04
C ASP A 39 -9.41 15.36 9.67
N LYS A 40 -9.30 15.33 11.00
CA LYS A 40 -8.22 16.00 11.73
C LYS A 40 -6.90 15.25 11.53
N ALA A 41 -6.92 13.91 11.65
CA ALA A 41 -5.76 13.08 11.41
C ALA A 41 -5.34 13.15 9.92
N ARG A 42 -6.30 13.10 8.99
CA ARG A 42 -6.04 13.25 7.54
C ARG A 42 -5.35 14.58 7.23
N LYS A 43 -5.87 15.68 7.76
CA LYS A 43 -5.28 17.00 7.54
C LYS A 43 -3.86 17.08 8.11
N TYR A 44 -3.65 16.60 9.33
CA TYR A 44 -2.33 16.57 9.96
C TYR A 44 -1.31 15.78 9.12
N LEU A 45 -1.64 14.54 8.74
CA LEU A 45 -0.78 13.68 7.93
C LEU A 45 -0.48 14.28 6.56
N LEU A 46 -1.48 14.87 5.90
CA LEU A 46 -1.26 15.53 4.61
C LEU A 46 -0.31 16.72 4.70
N GLU A 47 -0.38 17.53 5.77
CA GLU A 47 0.53 18.64 6.01
C GLU A 47 1.94 18.13 6.29
N GLU A 48 2.11 17.11 7.15
CA GLU A 48 3.40 16.50 7.46
C GLU A 48 4.05 15.88 6.21
N ILE A 49 3.29 15.13 5.41
CA ILE A 49 3.78 14.49 4.19
C ILE A 49 4.24 15.56 3.20
N LYS A 50 3.46 16.62 2.98
CA LYS A 50 3.83 17.73 2.08
C LYS A 50 5.11 18.45 2.50
N GLU A 51 5.33 18.60 3.78
CA GLU A 51 6.50 19.31 4.32
C GLU A 51 7.76 18.43 4.33
N LYS A 52 7.60 17.14 4.63
CA LYS A 52 8.72 16.28 5.06
C LYS A 52 8.97 15.07 4.16
N SER A 53 8.12 14.81 3.18
CA SER A 53 8.20 13.69 2.25
C SER A 53 8.06 14.17 0.82
N ASN A 54 8.11 13.24 -0.12
CA ASN A 54 7.72 13.47 -1.50
C ASN A 54 7.04 12.22 -2.09
N LEU A 55 6.29 12.41 -3.16
CA LEU A 55 5.58 11.32 -3.82
C LEU A 55 6.52 10.26 -4.40
N SER A 56 7.64 10.69 -4.97
CA SER A 56 8.65 9.79 -5.57
C SER A 56 9.55 9.18 -4.48
N SER A 57 8.95 8.45 -3.55
CA SER A 57 9.60 7.78 -2.42
C SER A 57 9.00 6.39 -2.22
N ILE A 58 9.61 5.61 -1.35
CA ILE A 58 9.02 4.37 -0.83
C ILE A 58 8.44 4.71 0.55
N HIS A 59 7.14 4.49 0.71
CA HIS A 59 6.42 4.81 1.93
C HIS A 59 6.08 3.51 2.67
N LEU A 60 6.56 3.38 3.88
CA LEU A 60 6.28 2.26 4.77
C LEU A 60 5.16 2.70 5.72
N LEU A 61 3.99 2.06 5.63
CA LEU A 61 2.75 2.53 6.26
C LEU A 61 2.35 1.77 7.52
N ASP A 62 3.26 0.93 8.09
CA ASP A 62 3.01 0.13 9.28
C ASP A 62 2.01 -1.03 9.00
N SER A 63 1.12 -1.38 9.91
CA SER A 63 0.19 -2.50 9.74
C SER A 63 -0.94 -2.17 8.73
N GLY A 64 -1.62 -3.19 8.21
CA GLY A 64 -2.75 -3.03 7.31
C GLY A 64 -3.88 -2.15 7.86
N ASN A 65 -3.93 -1.94 9.20
CA ASN A 65 -4.82 -0.98 9.84
C ASN A 65 -4.59 0.48 9.39
N TYR A 66 -3.47 0.77 8.73
CA TYR A 66 -3.10 2.10 8.25
C TYR A 66 -3.01 2.20 6.73
N HIS A 67 -3.44 1.17 5.98
CA HIS A 67 -3.39 1.13 4.51
C HIS A 67 -4.06 2.35 3.86
N HIS A 68 -5.10 2.91 4.47
CA HIS A 68 -5.76 4.14 4.01
C HIS A 68 -4.85 5.39 3.98
N LEU A 69 -3.63 5.34 4.55
CA LEU A 69 -2.65 6.40 4.39
C LEU A 69 -2.17 6.53 2.93
N SER A 70 -2.23 5.44 2.14
CA SER A 70 -2.02 5.47 0.68
C SER A 70 -2.89 6.52 0.02
N ARG A 71 -4.16 6.65 0.45
CA ARG A 71 -5.08 7.65 -0.08
C ARG A 71 -4.58 9.08 0.11
N VAL A 72 -3.85 9.36 1.21
CA VAL A 72 -3.28 10.69 1.48
C VAL A 72 -2.10 10.98 0.54
N TYR A 73 -1.28 9.98 0.23
CA TYR A 73 -0.23 10.11 -0.78
C TYR A 73 -0.79 10.33 -2.19
N LEU A 74 -1.88 9.63 -2.55
CA LEU A 74 -2.53 9.83 -3.85
C LEU A 74 -3.10 11.24 -4.03
N ASP A 75 -3.45 11.97 -2.97
CA ASP A 75 -3.85 13.39 -3.03
C ASP A 75 -2.75 14.30 -3.62
N LEU A 76 -1.51 13.86 -3.60
CA LEU A 76 -0.37 14.62 -4.12
C LEU A 76 -0.18 14.48 -5.64
N ILE A 77 -0.79 13.48 -6.26
CA ILE A 77 -0.65 13.22 -7.70
C ILE A 77 -1.46 14.23 -8.49
N LYS A 78 -0.81 14.88 -9.47
CA LYS A 78 -1.42 15.95 -10.28
C LYS A 78 -1.29 15.69 -11.78
N GLU A 79 -1.10 14.45 -12.19
CA GLU A 79 -1.09 13.99 -13.58
C GLU A 79 -1.80 12.64 -13.71
N PRO A 80 -2.32 12.27 -14.90
CA PRO A 80 -3.00 10.99 -15.09
C PRO A 80 -2.11 9.80 -14.77
N TYR A 81 -2.64 8.81 -14.03
CA TYR A 81 -1.93 7.60 -13.61
C TYR A 81 -2.87 6.41 -13.42
N ASN A 82 -2.28 5.22 -13.32
CA ASN A 82 -2.95 4.00 -12.90
C ASN A 82 -2.45 3.60 -11.50
N LEU A 83 -3.35 3.00 -10.71
CA LEU A 83 -3.05 2.43 -9.39
C LEU A 83 -2.94 0.91 -9.52
N VAL A 84 -1.84 0.33 -9.06
CA VAL A 84 -1.65 -1.12 -8.95
C VAL A 84 -1.53 -1.47 -7.47
N VAL A 85 -2.40 -2.33 -7.00
CA VAL A 85 -2.47 -2.76 -5.60
C VAL A 85 -2.26 -4.26 -5.52
N TYR A 86 -1.37 -4.70 -4.66
CA TYR A 86 -1.22 -6.10 -4.23
C TYR A 86 -1.85 -6.23 -2.86
N ASP A 87 -2.93 -7.00 -2.73
CA ASP A 87 -3.72 -7.07 -1.50
C ASP A 87 -4.62 -8.31 -1.54
N ASN A 88 -4.84 -8.97 -0.39
CA ASN A 88 -5.84 -10.03 -0.27
C ASN A 88 -7.28 -9.48 -0.24
N HIS A 89 -7.43 -8.18 0.06
CA HIS A 89 -8.70 -7.47 0.12
C HIS A 89 -8.92 -6.60 -1.12
N THR A 90 -10.14 -6.12 -1.33
CA THR A 90 -10.41 -5.18 -2.43
C THR A 90 -10.21 -3.73 -2.04
N ASP A 91 -10.27 -3.42 -0.75
CA ASP A 91 -10.24 -2.07 -0.16
C ASP A 91 -11.18 -1.06 -0.85
N MET A 92 -12.26 -1.61 -1.46
CA MET A 92 -13.29 -0.88 -2.18
C MET A 92 -14.68 -1.02 -1.52
N GLN A 93 -14.71 -1.20 -0.21
CA GLN A 93 -15.97 -1.22 0.55
C GLN A 93 -16.51 0.21 0.70
N PHE A 94 -17.82 0.36 0.71
CA PHE A 94 -18.41 1.63 1.14
C PHE A 94 -18.19 1.83 2.63
N SER A 95 -17.88 3.06 3.01
CA SER A 95 -17.68 3.40 4.42
C SER A 95 -18.95 3.10 5.23
N ALA A 96 -18.82 2.30 6.31
CA ALA A 96 -19.93 1.92 7.16
C ALA A 96 -20.50 3.10 7.99
N PHE A 97 -19.75 4.19 8.15
CA PHE A 97 -20.09 5.33 8.99
C PHE A 97 -19.94 6.66 8.23
N GLY A 98 -20.82 6.91 7.29
CA GLY A 98 -20.75 8.12 6.46
C GLY A 98 -19.52 8.09 5.55
N ASN A 99 -18.83 9.22 5.38
CA ASN A 99 -17.68 9.33 4.49
C ASN A 99 -16.33 9.21 5.23
N ILE A 100 -16.27 8.45 6.33
CA ILE A 100 -15.02 8.26 7.06
C ILE A 100 -14.10 7.32 6.26
N LEU A 101 -12.92 7.79 5.93
CA LEU A 101 -11.89 7.01 5.26
C LEU A 101 -11.46 5.82 6.15
N SER A 102 -11.35 4.62 5.59
CA SER A 102 -10.91 3.43 6.31
C SER A 102 -9.92 2.61 5.49
N CYS A 103 -9.21 1.68 6.14
CA CYS A 103 -8.32 0.74 5.46
C CYS A 103 -9.08 -0.08 4.39
N GLY A 104 -10.32 -0.49 4.65
CA GLY A 104 -11.12 -1.24 3.66
C GLY A 104 -11.89 -0.38 2.65
N SER A 105 -11.79 0.96 2.67
CA SER A 105 -12.56 1.84 1.77
C SER A 105 -11.72 2.85 0.98
N TRP A 106 -10.40 2.85 1.18
CA TRP A 106 -9.56 3.91 0.64
C TRP A 106 -9.46 3.91 -0.89
N ILE A 107 -9.55 2.74 -1.53
CA ILE A 107 -9.56 2.62 -2.98
C ILE A 107 -10.88 3.14 -3.56
N ALA A 108 -12.02 2.84 -2.90
CA ALA A 108 -13.32 3.40 -3.32
C ALA A 108 -13.34 4.93 -3.20
N ASP A 109 -12.83 5.49 -2.10
CA ASP A 109 -12.69 6.95 -1.94
C ASP A 109 -11.78 7.54 -3.03
N ALA A 110 -10.66 6.89 -3.35
CA ALA A 110 -9.77 7.32 -4.44
C ALA A 110 -10.49 7.27 -5.81
N TYR A 111 -11.21 6.18 -6.08
CA TYR A 111 -11.98 5.99 -7.31
C TYR A 111 -13.00 7.10 -7.54
N GLU A 112 -13.71 7.50 -6.49
CA GLU A 112 -14.78 8.49 -6.56
C GLU A 112 -14.27 9.93 -6.60
N SER A 113 -13.11 10.22 -5.99
CA SER A 113 -12.69 11.59 -5.72
C SER A 113 -11.44 12.07 -6.47
N LEU A 114 -10.66 11.16 -7.08
CA LEU A 114 -9.41 11.53 -7.75
C LEU A 114 -9.54 11.57 -9.28
N ASP A 115 -9.63 12.75 -9.86
CA ASP A 115 -9.77 12.97 -11.31
C ASP A 115 -8.61 12.41 -12.14
N TYR A 116 -7.40 12.35 -11.56
CA TYR A 116 -6.20 11.87 -12.24
C TYR A 116 -6.07 10.35 -12.24
N LEU A 117 -6.79 9.63 -11.38
CA LEU A 117 -6.80 8.16 -11.33
C LEU A 117 -7.60 7.59 -12.50
N LYS A 118 -6.95 6.81 -13.38
CA LYS A 118 -7.57 6.31 -14.62
C LYS A 118 -8.01 4.86 -14.51
N LYS A 119 -7.14 3.99 -13.98
CA LYS A 119 -7.46 2.58 -13.75
C LYS A 119 -6.96 2.14 -12.37
N ILE A 120 -7.64 1.17 -11.82
CA ILE A 120 -7.29 0.48 -10.58
C ILE A 120 -7.13 -0.99 -10.92
N ILE A 121 -5.99 -1.55 -10.55
CA ILE A 121 -5.68 -2.96 -10.72
C ILE A 121 -5.39 -3.53 -9.34
N VAL A 122 -6.18 -4.50 -8.90
CA VAL A 122 -5.99 -5.18 -7.62
C VAL A 122 -5.57 -6.62 -7.91
N ILE A 123 -4.38 -6.98 -7.44
CA ILE A 123 -3.75 -8.28 -7.67
C ILE A 123 -3.78 -9.09 -6.39
N GLY A 124 -4.26 -10.34 -6.48
CA GLY A 124 -4.26 -11.30 -5.39
C GLY A 124 -5.48 -11.25 -4.46
N ALA A 125 -6.44 -10.37 -4.75
CA ALA A 125 -7.65 -10.26 -3.91
C ALA A 125 -8.46 -11.56 -3.91
N ASN A 126 -8.90 -11.97 -2.71
CA ASN A 126 -9.69 -13.17 -2.54
C ASN A 126 -11.05 -13.04 -3.24
N SER A 127 -11.47 -14.09 -3.93
CA SER A 127 -12.72 -14.11 -4.70
C SER A 127 -13.95 -13.72 -3.87
N LYS A 128 -13.99 -14.08 -2.59
CA LYS A 128 -15.09 -13.69 -1.67
C LYS A 128 -15.26 -12.17 -1.53
N TYR A 129 -14.12 -11.42 -1.55
CA TYR A 129 -14.14 -9.96 -1.48
C TYR A 129 -14.47 -9.34 -2.83
N ILE A 130 -13.97 -9.95 -3.93
CA ILE A 130 -14.31 -9.51 -5.29
C ILE A 130 -15.81 -9.68 -5.57
N GLU A 131 -16.40 -10.81 -5.18
CA GLU A 131 -17.83 -11.06 -5.36
C GLU A 131 -18.71 -10.08 -4.58
N ALA A 132 -18.26 -9.64 -3.41
CA ALA A 132 -18.95 -8.65 -2.57
C ALA A 132 -18.69 -7.19 -3.00
N CYS A 133 -17.72 -6.94 -3.87
CA CYS A 133 -17.34 -5.61 -4.31
C CYS A 133 -18.33 -5.05 -5.35
N GLU A 134 -18.92 -3.88 -5.10
CA GLU A 134 -19.85 -3.24 -6.04
C GLU A 134 -19.18 -2.77 -7.33
N PHE A 135 -17.87 -2.57 -7.32
CA PHE A 135 -17.06 -2.16 -8.48
C PHE A 135 -16.54 -3.34 -9.32
N ASN A 136 -16.92 -4.57 -9.04
CA ASN A 136 -16.40 -5.77 -9.70
C ASN A 136 -16.75 -5.89 -11.21
N LYS A 137 -17.61 -5.01 -11.72
CA LYS A 137 -17.99 -4.91 -13.14
C LYS A 137 -17.64 -3.56 -13.78
N ASP A 138 -16.95 -2.70 -13.05
CA ASP A 138 -16.54 -1.40 -13.58
C ASP A 138 -15.33 -1.57 -14.51
N GLU A 139 -15.37 -0.93 -15.67
CA GLU A 139 -14.31 -1.06 -16.68
C GLU A 139 -12.98 -0.41 -16.25
N ARG A 140 -12.99 0.45 -15.24
CA ARG A 140 -11.77 1.05 -14.65
C ARG A 140 -11.16 0.21 -13.55
N VAL A 141 -11.85 -0.84 -13.06
CA VAL A 141 -11.41 -1.70 -11.96
C VAL A 141 -11.14 -3.11 -12.48
N ILE A 142 -9.93 -3.59 -12.30
CA ILE A 142 -9.49 -4.89 -12.78
C ILE A 142 -9.00 -5.70 -11.57
N PHE A 143 -9.59 -6.88 -11.38
CA PHE A 143 -9.10 -7.87 -10.42
C PHE A 143 -8.40 -8.99 -11.18
N ALA A 144 -7.21 -9.41 -10.72
CA ALA A 144 -6.45 -10.47 -11.33
C ALA A 144 -5.60 -11.22 -10.30
N ASP A 145 -5.22 -12.46 -10.61
CA ASP A 145 -4.31 -13.23 -9.76
C ASP A 145 -2.83 -12.87 -10.02
N SER A 146 -2.54 -12.30 -11.18
CA SER A 146 -1.19 -11.88 -11.57
C SER A 146 -1.23 -10.66 -12.47
N ILE A 147 -0.24 -9.78 -12.34
CA ILE A 147 -0.07 -8.62 -13.23
C ILE A 147 0.13 -9.04 -14.69
N ASN A 148 0.64 -10.25 -14.94
CA ASN A 148 0.84 -10.77 -16.29
C ASN A 148 -0.47 -11.03 -17.04
N GLU A 149 -1.60 -11.09 -16.37
CA GLU A 149 -2.93 -11.25 -16.95
C GLU A 149 -3.53 -9.91 -17.38
N VAL A 150 -2.92 -8.80 -16.96
CA VAL A 150 -3.46 -7.45 -17.16
C VAL A 150 -2.74 -6.75 -18.30
N SER A 151 -3.50 -6.30 -19.28
CA SER A 151 -2.97 -5.41 -20.33
C SER A 151 -3.01 -3.95 -19.85
N LEU A 152 -1.95 -3.52 -19.21
CA LEU A 152 -1.71 -2.10 -18.91
C LEU A 152 -1.03 -1.49 -20.14
N GLY A 153 -1.64 -0.49 -20.75
CA GLY A 153 -0.92 0.35 -21.73
C GLY A 153 0.24 1.07 -21.02
N ASN A 154 1.38 1.22 -21.71
CA ASN A 154 2.58 1.86 -21.13
C ASN A 154 2.53 3.40 -21.18
N ASP A 155 1.40 3.98 -21.55
CA ASP A 155 1.28 5.43 -21.80
C ASP A 155 1.15 6.25 -20.51
N LEU A 156 0.75 5.63 -19.41
CA LEU A 156 0.57 6.29 -18.12
C LEU A 156 1.53 5.73 -17.07
N PRO A 157 2.01 6.60 -16.16
CA PRO A 157 2.75 6.14 -15.00
C PRO A 157 1.84 5.33 -14.06
N ILE A 158 2.48 4.59 -13.17
CA ILE A 158 1.78 3.83 -12.13
C ILE A 158 2.22 4.25 -10.73
N TYR A 159 1.27 4.19 -9.81
CA TYR A 159 1.52 4.18 -8.37
C TYR A 159 1.28 2.76 -7.87
N ILE A 160 2.17 2.23 -7.04
CA ILE A 160 2.10 0.86 -6.53
C ILE A 160 1.78 0.91 -5.03
N SER A 161 0.83 0.09 -4.59
CA SER A 161 0.55 -0.14 -3.18
C SER A 161 0.63 -1.64 -2.90
N VAL A 162 1.35 -2.03 -1.85
CA VAL A 162 1.52 -3.42 -1.44
C VAL A 162 1.05 -3.57 0.00
N ASP A 163 -0.07 -4.29 0.22
CA ASP A 163 -0.36 -4.86 1.53
C ASP A 163 0.25 -6.27 1.59
N LYS A 164 1.09 -6.50 2.60
CA LYS A 164 1.76 -7.78 2.77
C LYS A 164 0.81 -8.93 3.14
N ASP A 165 -0.47 -8.64 3.44
CA ASP A 165 -1.46 -9.69 3.62
C ASP A 165 -1.79 -10.47 2.34
N VAL A 166 -1.39 -9.97 1.16
CA VAL A 166 -1.42 -10.76 -0.09
C VAL A 166 -0.53 -11.99 -0.02
N ILE A 167 0.51 -11.97 0.83
CA ILE A 167 1.49 -13.04 0.97
C ILE A 167 0.89 -14.22 1.72
N SER A 168 1.34 -15.43 1.34
CA SER A 168 0.93 -16.68 2.00
C SER A 168 1.35 -16.72 3.47
N GLU A 169 0.44 -17.19 4.35
CA GLU A 169 0.70 -17.45 5.78
C GLU A 169 1.90 -18.39 6.04
N ASN A 170 2.28 -19.19 5.04
CA ASN A 170 3.45 -20.07 5.16
C ASN A 170 4.80 -19.33 5.14
N GLU A 171 4.81 -18.08 4.68
CA GLU A 171 6.04 -17.29 4.53
C GLU A 171 6.09 -16.09 5.48
N PHE A 172 4.92 -15.56 5.89
CA PHE A 172 4.80 -14.40 6.76
C PHE A 172 3.41 -14.37 7.39
N ILE A 173 3.25 -13.83 8.60
CA ILE A 173 1.94 -13.70 9.26
C ILE A 173 1.62 -12.22 9.47
N SER A 174 0.54 -11.76 8.84
CA SER A 174 -0.07 -10.43 9.02
C SER A 174 -1.15 -10.45 10.11
N ASP A 175 -1.66 -9.29 10.48
CA ASP A 175 -2.79 -9.17 11.43
C ASP A 175 -4.16 -9.41 10.78
N TRP A 176 -4.22 -9.44 9.45
CA TRP A 176 -5.43 -9.64 8.66
C TRP A 176 -5.45 -11.03 8.03
N ASP A 177 -6.60 -11.48 7.57
CA ASP A 177 -6.66 -12.71 6.79
C ASP A 177 -5.88 -12.57 5.48
N GLN A 178 -5.13 -13.61 5.14
CA GLN A 178 -4.09 -13.52 4.13
C GLN A 178 -4.45 -14.24 2.84
N GLY A 179 -3.76 -13.80 1.80
CA GLY A 179 -3.74 -14.42 0.50
C GLY A 179 -2.86 -15.67 0.45
N ILE A 180 -2.52 -16.04 -0.77
CA ILE A 180 -1.74 -17.24 -1.07
C ILE A 180 -0.51 -16.95 -1.94
N MET A 181 -0.21 -15.68 -2.20
CA MET A 181 0.88 -15.29 -3.10
C MET A 181 2.24 -15.59 -2.45
N PRO A 182 3.14 -16.35 -3.11
CA PRO A 182 4.51 -16.50 -2.63
C PRO A 182 5.27 -15.16 -2.72
N VAL A 183 6.12 -14.88 -1.73
CA VAL A 183 7.01 -13.70 -1.74
C VAL A 183 7.83 -13.61 -3.03
N SER A 184 8.33 -14.74 -3.53
CA SER A 184 9.10 -14.80 -4.78
C SER A 184 8.29 -14.37 -6.01
N THR A 185 6.98 -14.64 -6.03
CA THR A 185 6.06 -14.20 -7.08
C THR A 185 5.86 -12.68 -7.00
N LEU A 186 5.54 -12.17 -5.82
CA LEU A 186 5.39 -10.73 -5.58
C LEU A 186 6.64 -9.95 -6.04
N ILE A 187 7.83 -10.38 -5.61
CA ILE A 187 9.11 -9.76 -6.01
C ILE A 187 9.29 -9.78 -7.53
N LYS A 188 9.00 -10.90 -8.19
CA LYS A 188 9.13 -11.02 -9.65
C LYS A 188 8.19 -10.06 -10.38
N GLU A 189 6.96 -9.96 -9.94
CA GLU A 189 5.95 -9.09 -10.55
C GLU A 189 6.28 -7.61 -10.33
N LEU A 190 6.70 -7.22 -9.12
CA LEU A 190 7.11 -5.85 -8.82
C LEU A 190 8.36 -5.43 -9.64
N LYS A 191 9.32 -6.35 -9.84
CA LYS A 191 10.45 -6.09 -10.75
C LYS A 191 9.99 -5.89 -12.19
N CYS A 192 9.02 -6.69 -12.66
CA CYS A 192 8.44 -6.52 -13.98
C CYS A 192 7.78 -5.13 -14.13
N LEU A 193 7.01 -4.68 -13.13
CA LEU A 193 6.42 -3.34 -13.14
C LEU A 193 7.49 -2.25 -13.15
N ARG A 194 8.51 -2.35 -12.28
CA ARG A 194 9.64 -1.41 -12.24
C ARG A 194 10.33 -1.26 -13.60
N ASP A 195 10.54 -2.37 -14.28
CA ASP A 195 11.32 -2.40 -15.54
C ASP A 195 10.52 -1.89 -16.74
N ASN A 196 9.18 -1.88 -16.67
CA ASN A 196 8.31 -1.59 -17.82
C ASN A 196 7.50 -0.28 -17.67
N PHE A 197 7.41 0.30 -16.46
CA PHE A 197 6.58 1.48 -16.21
C PHE A 197 7.36 2.58 -15.51
N ARG A 198 6.94 3.82 -15.70
CA ARG A 198 7.36 4.94 -14.85
C ARG A 198 6.63 4.84 -13.50
N ILE A 199 7.38 4.58 -12.44
CA ILE A 199 6.86 4.49 -11.07
C ILE A 199 6.82 5.88 -10.45
N MET A 200 5.66 6.29 -9.93
CA MET A 200 5.48 7.58 -9.27
C MET A 200 5.82 7.54 -7.78
N GLY A 201 5.52 6.43 -7.15
CA GLY A 201 5.75 6.15 -5.74
C GLY A 201 5.30 4.73 -5.40
N VAL A 202 5.71 4.25 -4.25
CA VAL A 202 5.39 2.91 -3.76
C VAL A 202 5.02 2.97 -2.30
N ASP A 203 3.87 2.38 -1.94
CA ASP A 203 3.49 2.14 -0.55
C ASP A 203 3.69 0.67 -0.19
N ILE A 204 4.07 0.42 1.05
CA ILE A 204 4.17 -0.92 1.62
C ILE A 204 3.54 -0.87 3.02
N CYS A 205 2.51 -1.70 3.26
CA CYS A 205 1.90 -1.89 4.57
C CYS A 205 1.76 -3.37 4.92
N GLY A 206 1.01 -3.68 5.97
CA GLY A 206 0.78 -5.06 6.43
C GLY A 206 1.85 -5.55 7.41
N GLU A 207 2.47 -4.65 8.18
CA GLU A 207 3.34 -5.05 9.30
C GLU A 207 2.53 -5.79 10.38
N PRO A 208 3.12 -6.79 11.05
CA PRO A 208 2.49 -7.45 12.20
C PRO A 208 2.51 -6.53 13.43
N ASP A 209 1.34 -6.18 13.96
CA ASP A 209 1.20 -5.25 15.09
C ASP A 209 1.66 -5.87 16.44
N ASN A 210 1.39 -7.17 16.66
CA ASN A 210 1.69 -7.84 17.92
C ASN A 210 2.32 -9.24 17.71
N SER A 211 3.37 -9.31 16.92
CA SER A 211 4.02 -10.56 16.59
C SER A 211 5.25 -10.86 17.47
N ASP A 212 5.64 -12.13 17.47
CA ASP A 212 6.89 -12.58 18.02
C ASP A 212 8.10 -12.08 17.19
N ASP A 213 9.29 -12.19 17.77
CA ASP A 213 10.52 -11.71 17.12
C ASP A 213 10.85 -12.45 15.82
N ILE A 214 10.38 -13.71 15.66
CA ILE A 214 10.61 -14.50 14.44
C ILE A 214 9.82 -13.87 13.29
N ASN A 215 8.53 -13.61 13.47
CA ASN A 215 7.70 -13.02 12.43
C ASN A 215 8.12 -11.57 12.10
N ILE A 216 8.56 -10.81 13.09
CA ILE A 216 9.15 -9.48 12.87
C ILE A 216 10.42 -9.57 12.02
N SER A 217 11.29 -10.55 12.27
CA SER A 217 12.48 -10.78 11.44
C SER A 217 12.14 -11.22 10.02
N LEU A 218 11.10 -12.02 9.82
CA LEU A 218 10.60 -12.37 8.49
C LEU A 218 10.09 -11.12 7.75
N SER A 219 9.32 -10.28 8.43
CA SER A 219 8.85 -9.01 7.89
C SER A 219 10.00 -8.07 7.52
N ASP A 220 11.01 -7.94 8.37
CA ASP A 220 12.22 -7.13 8.11
C ASP A 220 12.93 -7.58 6.82
N ASN A 221 13.09 -8.89 6.63
CA ASN A 221 13.69 -9.45 5.41
C ASN A 221 12.84 -9.17 4.16
N ILE A 222 11.51 -9.34 4.26
CA ILE A 222 10.59 -9.05 3.15
C ILE A 222 10.65 -7.56 2.80
N ASN A 223 10.61 -6.68 3.79
CA ASN A 223 10.74 -5.23 3.58
C ASN A 223 12.05 -4.87 2.87
N LYS A 224 13.16 -5.50 3.27
CA LYS A 224 14.46 -5.31 2.62
C LYS A 224 14.43 -5.68 1.14
N GLU A 225 13.83 -6.83 0.80
CA GLU A 225 13.67 -7.26 -0.59
C GLU A 225 12.79 -6.29 -1.39
N LEU A 226 11.65 -5.86 -0.83
CA LEU A 226 10.73 -4.94 -1.48
C LEU A 226 11.37 -3.56 -1.70
N VAL A 227 12.05 -3.01 -0.70
CA VAL A 227 12.77 -1.73 -0.80
C VAL A 227 13.85 -1.81 -1.87
N ASN A 228 14.62 -2.90 -1.93
CA ASN A 228 15.69 -3.09 -2.92
C ASN A 228 15.19 -3.06 -4.37
N ILE A 229 13.92 -3.37 -4.61
CA ILE A 229 13.36 -3.30 -5.97
C ILE A 229 13.30 -1.86 -6.48
N PHE A 230 12.98 -0.90 -5.62
CA PHE A 230 12.64 0.46 -6.04
C PHE A 230 13.65 1.53 -5.63
N VAL A 231 14.60 1.18 -4.74
CA VAL A 231 15.51 2.16 -4.15
C VAL A 231 16.30 2.94 -5.19
N ASP A 232 16.73 2.31 -6.28
CA ASP A 232 17.54 2.94 -7.32
C ASP A 232 16.77 3.89 -8.24
N ILE A 233 15.43 3.81 -8.26
CA ILE A 233 14.58 4.61 -9.14
C ILE A 233 13.76 5.68 -8.43
N LEU A 234 13.61 5.60 -7.11
CA LEU A 234 12.83 6.51 -6.28
C LEU A 234 13.68 7.32 -5.28
N TYR A 235 14.92 7.63 -5.64
CA TYR A 235 15.87 8.43 -4.85
C TYR A 235 16.03 9.83 -5.39
#